data_bfa6202724e2adf2df9a71174c4c21a2
#
_entry.id   bfa6202724e2adf2df9a71174c4c21a2
#
_cell.length_a   1.000
_cell.length_b   1.000
_cell.length_c   1.000
_cell.angle_alpha   90.00
_cell.angle_beta   90.00
_cell.angle_gamma   90.00
#
_symmetry.space_group_name_H-M   'P 1'
#
loop_
_entity.id
_entity.type
_entity.pdbx_description
1 polymer ?
#
loop_
_entity_poly.entity_id
_entity_poly.type
_entity_poly.pdbx_seq_one_letter_code
_entity_poly.pdbx_strand_id
1 'polypeptide(L)'
;TTDGRSLFIVINTRTVWAELAIFPSDRARVEIGAPVTLKSAIGGIEAVGKIAMFNPHAEVNQSVIARVLINNPDGLFASGMLVTADIEIARYEVPLAVKRTGLQPFRDFTVVFAQFDDTFEARMLDLGRQDDTWVEVLGGLTPATRYVTVNSYLIKADIEKSGAAHDH
;
A
#
# COMPACT_ATOMS: atom_id res chain seq x y z
N THR A 1 -46.38 -30.43 -21.63
CA THR A 1 -45.64 -29.53 -20.73
C THR A 1 -44.21 -30.02 -20.57
N THR A 2 -43.32 -29.46 -21.35
CA THR A 2 -41.88 -29.77 -21.29
C THR A 2 -41.28 -28.87 -20.22
N ASP A 3 -40.90 -29.45 -19.12
CA ASP A 3 -40.20 -28.73 -18.02
C ASP A 3 -38.80 -28.45 -18.52
N GLY A 4 -38.56 -27.22 -18.99
CA GLY A 4 -37.32 -26.76 -19.56
C GLY A 4 -36.28 -26.55 -18.44
N ARG A 5 -35.68 -27.62 -17.93
CA ARG A 5 -34.51 -27.52 -17.07
C ARG A 5 -33.30 -27.18 -17.93
N SER A 6 -32.75 -25.98 -17.71
CA SER A 6 -31.44 -25.63 -18.25
C SER A 6 -30.37 -26.61 -17.72
N LEU A 7 -29.79 -27.40 -18.63
CA LEU A 7 -28.77 -28.39 -18.29
C LEU A 7 -27.36 -27.84 -18.19
N PHE A 8 -27.13 -26.66 -18.74
CA PHE A 8 -25.80 -26.03 -18.79
C PHE A 8 -25.90 -24.54 -18.61
N ILE A 9 -24.95 -23.99 -17.86
CA ILE A 9 -24.66 -22.56 -17.78
C ILE A 9 -23.24 -22.39 -18.31
N VAL A 10 -23.09 -21.63 -19.39
CA VAL A 10 -21.78 -21.26 -19.94
C VAL A 10 -21.44 -19.87 -19.42
N ILE A 11 -20.35 -19.78 -18.67
CA ILE A 11 -19.87 -18.52 -18.09
C ILE A 11 -18.50 -18.22 -18.72
N ASN A 12 -18.33 -17.00 -19.26
CA ASN A 12 -17.02 -16.53 -19.67
C ASN A 12 -16.33 -15.86 -18.45
N THR A 13 -15.31 -16.52 -17.92
CA THR A 13 -14.55 -16.06 -16.76
C THR A 13 -13.24 -15.38 -17.11
N ARG A 14 -12.96 -15.14 -18.41
CA ARG A 14 -11.73 -14.45 -18.83
C ARG A 14 -11.66 -13.00 -18.39
N THR A 15 -12.80 -12.43 -18.06
CA THR A 15 -12.91 -11.10 -17.52
C THR A 15 -13.89 -11.14 -16.37
N VAL A 16 -13.52 -10.59 -15.24
CA VAL A 16 -14.37 -10.53 -14.05
C VAL A 16 -14.47 -9.10 -13.54
N TRP A 17 -15.56 -8.83 -12.83
CA TRP A 17 -15.75 -7.57 -12.11
C TRP A 17 -15.43 -7.77 -10.64
N ALA A 18 -14.57 -6.92 -10.09
CA ALA A 18 -14.45 -6.75 -8.65
C ALA A 18 -15.32 -5.58 -8.20
N GLU A 19 -16.06 -5.79 -7.13
CA GLU A 19 -16.89 -4.77 -6.49
C GLU A 19 -16.22 -4.33 -5.19
N LEU A 20 -15.84 -3.06 -5.13
CA LEU A 20 -15.12 -2.46 -4.01
C LEU A 20 -16.04 -1.47 -3.29
N ALA A 21 -16.25 -1.66 -1.99
CA ALA A 21 -16.98 -0.71 -1.17
C ALA A 21 -16.07 0.49 -0.84
N ILE A 22 -16.38 1.65 -1.41
CA ILE A 22 -15.68 2.91 -1.14
C ILE A 22 -16.46 3.68 -0.08
N PHE A 23 -15.84 3.93 1.06
CA PHE A 23 -16.47 4.68 2.14
C PHE A 23 -16.56 6.19 1.83
N PRO A 24 -17.51 6.90 2.45
CA PRO A 24 -17.71 8.33 2.20
C PRO A 24 -16.47 9.19 2.40
N SER A 25 -15.63 8.85 3.39
CA SER A 25 -14.35 9.52 3.67
C SER A 25 -13.37 9.49 2.48
N ASP A 26 -13.42 8.45 1.68
CA ASP A 26 -12.47 8.21 0.60
C ASP A 26 -13.05 8.50 -0.77
N ARG A 27 -14.39 8.57 -0.87
CA ARG A 27 -15.09 8.73 -2.14
C ARG A 27 -14.63 9.96 -2.94
N ALA A 28 -14.36 11.08 -2.28
CA ALA A 28 -13.91 12.31 -2.94
C ALA A 28 -12.50 12.21 -3.53
N ARG A 29 -11.71 11.23 -3.07
CA ARG A 29 -10.32 11.01 -3.48
C ARG A 29 -10.17 9.96 -4.57
N VAL A 30 -11.20 9.15 -4.78
CA VAL A 30 -11.18 8.02 -5.72
C VAL A 30 -11.90 8.41 -7.00
N GLU A 31 -11.21 8.32 -8.14
CA GLU A 31 -11.71 8.72 -9.45
C GLU A 31 -11.89 7.51 -10.38
N ILE A 32 -12.74 7.68 -11.40
CA ILE A 32 -12.83 6.71 -12.51
C ILE A 32 -11.49 6.71 -13.24
N GLY A 33 -11.00 5.52 -13.58
CA GLY A 33 -9.70 5.33 -14.20
C GLY A 33 -8.54 5.15 -13.20
N ALA A 34 -8.76 5.38 -11.90
CA ALA A 34 -7.75 5.15 -10.87
C ALA A 34 -7.21 3.71 -10.93
N PRO A 35 -5.88 3.51 -10.94
CA PRO A 35 -5.27 2.19 -10.88
C PRO A 35 -5.62 1.48 -9.58
N VAL A 36 -5.87 0.17 -9.69
CA VAL A 36 -6.21 -0.67 -8.54
C VAL A 36 -5.40 -1.95 -8.60
N THR A 37 -4.74 -2.28 -7.50
CA THR A 37 -4.14 -3.60 -7.29
C THR A 37 -5.04 -4.40 -6.39
N LEU A 38 -5.48 -5.55 -6.87
CA LEU A 38 -6.36 -6.47 -6.17
C LEU A 38 -5.57 -7.66 -5.67
N LYS A 39 -5.86 -8.06 -4.44
CA LYS A 39 -5.23 -9.22 -3.80
C LYS A 39 -6.32 -10.16 -3.31
N SER A 40 -6.23 -11.43 -3.70
CA SER A 40 -7.12 -12.45 -3.18
C SER A 40 -6.81 -12.70 -1.70
N ALA A 41 -7.86 -12.88 -0.90
CA ALA A 41 -7.71 -13.26 0.51
C ALA A 41 -7.07 -14.66 0.68
N ILE A 42 -7.14 -15.50 -0.34
CA ILE A 42 -6.61 -16.86 -0.34
C ILE A 42 -5.67 -17.05 -1.53
N GLY A 43 -4.49 -17.60 -1.27
CA GLY A 43 -3.54 -17.98 -2.34
C GLY A 43 -2.64 -16.88 -2.86
N GLY A 44 -2.72 -15.64 -2.34
CA GLY A 44 -1.79 -14.56 -2.71
C GLY A 44 -1.86 -14.14 -4.19
N ILE A 45 -3.01 -14.41 -4.86
CA ILE A 45 -3.22 -14.05 -6.26
C ILE A 45 -3.43 -12.54 -6.34
N GLU A 46 -2.67 -11.89 -7.23
CA GLU A 46 -2.79 -10.45 -7.47
C GLU A 46 -3.24 -10.18 -8.90
N ALA A 47 -4.02 -9.12 -9.08
CA ALA A 47 -4.38 -8.58 -10.38
C ALA A 47 -4.40 -7.06 -10.35
N VAL A 48 -4.12 -6.46 -11.50
CA VAL A 48 -4.19 -5.01 -11.69
C VAL A 48 -5.38 -4.68 -12.58
N GLY A 49 -6.11 -3.65 -12.20
CA GLY A 49 -7.22 -3.12 -12.95
C GLY A 49 -7.33 -1.61 -12.82
N LYS A 50 -8.46 -1.08 -13.28
CA LYS A 50 -8.82 0.33 -13.11
C LYS A 50 -10.28 0.43 -12.72
N ILE A 51 -10.60 1.45 -11.93
CA ILE A 51 -11.99 1.77 -11.63
C ILE A 51 -12.69 2.15 -12.94
N ALA A 52 -13.66 1.34 -13.34
CA ALA A 52 -14.43 1.55 -14.56
C ALA A 52 -15.66 2.42 -14.33
N MET A 53 -16.32 2.25 -13.19
CA MET A 53 -17.54 2.98 -12.86
C MET A 53 -17.86 2.90 -11.36
N PHE A 54 -18.73 3.79 -10.91
CA PHE A 54 -19.38 3.71 -9.62
C PHE A 54 -20.84 3.36 -9.78
N ASN A 55 -21.38 2.54 -8.89
CA ASN A 55 -22.83 2.35 -8.81
C ASN A 55 -23.50 3.68 -8.44
N PRO A 56 -24.62 4.03 -9.07
CA PRO A 56 -25.32 5.28 -8.78
C PRO A 56 -26.03 5.28 -7.41
N HIS A 57 -26.20 4.11 -6.80
CA HIS A 57 -26.86 3.94 -5.51
C HIS A 57 -25.83 3.67 -4.41
N ALA A 58 -25.95 4.39 -3.30
CA ALA A 58 -25.17 4.10 -2.09
C ALA A 58 -25.81 2.91 -1.35
N GLU A 59 -24.95 2.11 -0.72
CA GLU A 59 -25.35 1.03 0.17
C GLU A 59 -25.91 1.57 1.51
N VAL A 60 -26.49 0.70 2.32
CA VAL A 60 -27.09 1.06 3.61
C VAL A 60 -26.08 1.77 4.54
N ASN A 61 -24.80 1.44 4.45
CA ASN A 61 -23.70 2.05 5.20
C ASN A 61 -23.12 3.31 4.52
N GLN A 62 -23.84 3.86 3.52
CA GLN A 62 -23.44 5.02 2.70
C GLN A 62 -22.19 4.80 1.84
N SER A 63 -21.65 3.58 1.77
CA SER A 63 -20.58 3.27 0.82
C SER A 63 -21.10 3.25 -0.61
N VAL A 64 -20.23 3.58 -1.55
CA VAL A 64 -20.50 3.49 -2.99
C VAL A 64 -19.70 2.34 -3.56
N ILE A 65 -20.33 1.49 -4.34
CA ILE A 65 -19.64 0.37 -4.99
C ILE A 65 -18.92 0.88 -6.23
N ALA A 66 -17.61 0.76 -6.22
CA ALA A 66 -16.77 0.92 -7.39
C ALA A 66 -16.58 -0.42 -8.09
N ARG A 67 -16.70 -0.45 -9.42
CA ARG A 67 -16.46 -1.64 -10.23
C ARG A 67 -15.14 -1.54 -10.96
N VAL A 68 -14.34 -2.57 -10.78
CA VAL A 68 -13.02 -2.74 -11.42
C VAL A 68 -13.08 -3.91 -12.39
N LEU A 69 -12.75 -3.67 -13.65
CA LEU A 69 -12.65 -4.73 -14.64
C LEU A 69 -11.27 -5.37 -14.56
N ILE A 70 -11.23 -6.69 -14.46
CA ILE A 70 -10.01 -7.48 -14.32
C ILE A 70 -9.91 -8.46 -15.47
N ASN A 71 -8.75 -8.51 -16.10
CA ASN A 71 -8.40 -9.60 -17.01
C ASN A 71 -8.06 -10.84 -16.20
N ASN A 72 -8.73 -11.94 -16.49
CA ASN A 72 -8.61 -13.20 -15.76
C ASN A 72 -8.37 -14.37 -16.74
N PRO A 73 -7.29 -14.33 -17.55
CA PRO A 73 -7.04 -15.33 -18.58
C PRO A 73 -6.89 -16.75 -18.04
N ASP A 74 -6.30 -16.86 -16.85
CA ASP A 74 -6.01 -18.13 -16.19
C ASP A 74 -7.16 -18.63 -15.29
N GLY A 75 -8.26 -17.86 -15.20
CA GLY A 75 -9.43 -18.23 -14.39
C GLY A 75 -9.19 -18.23 -12.87
N LEU A 76 -8.14 -17.56 -12.39
CA LEU A 76 -7.72 -17.57 -10.99
C LEU A 76 -8.70 -16.83 -10.07
N PHE A 77 -9.40 -15.83 -10.60
CA PHE A 77 -10.45 -15.11 -9.86
C PHE A 77 -11.81 -15.72 -10.18
N ALA A 78 -12.47 -16.25 -9.15
CA ALA A 78 -13.81 -16.82 -9.26
C ALA A 78 -14.87 -15.86 -8.70
N SER A 79 -16.08 -15.96 -9.21
CA SER A 79 -17.22 -15.21 -8.67
C SER A 79 -17.46 -15.58 -7.20
N GLY A 80 -17.66 -14.56 -6.36
CA GLY A 80 -17.83 -14.71 -4.92
C GLY A 80 -16.53 -14.79 -4.12
N MET A 81 -15.37 -14.68 -4.77
CA MET A 81 -14.08 -14.61 -4.08
C MET A 81 -13.94 -13.26 -3.37
N LEU A 82 -13.46 -13.30 -2.12
CA LEU A 82 -13.13 -12.09 -1.36
C LEU A 82 -11.77 -11.56 -1.80
N VAL A 83 -11.70 -10.25 -2.04
CA VAL A 83 -10.49 -9.54 -2.43
C VAL A 83 -10.31 -8.30 -1.56
N THR A 84 -9.06 -7.94 -1.33
CA THR A 84 -8.66 -6.61 -0.86
C THR A 84 -8.14 -5.80 -2.04
N ALA A 85 -8.21 -4.49 -1.95
CA ALA A 85 -7.83 -3.60 -3.03
C ALA A 85 -7.02 -2.41 -2.52
N ASP A 86 -5.89 -2.17 -3.16
CA ASP A 86 -5.10 -0.96 -3.01
C ASP A 86 -5.41 -0.05 -4.18
N ILE A 87 -5.98 1.13 -3.93
CA ILE A 87 -6.36 2.11 -4.96
C ILE A 87 -5.31 3.23 -4.96
N GLU A 88 -4.68 3.47 -6.11
CA GLU A 88 -3.78 4.61 -6.27
C GLU A 88 -4.60 5.90 -6.41
N ILE A 89 -4.65 6.71 -5.36
CA ILE A 89 -5.43 7.95 -5.31
C ILE A 89 -4.63 9.19 -5.75
N ALA A 90 -3.30 9.11 -5.69
CA ALA A 90 -2.39 10.16 -6.14
C ALA A 90 -0.99 9.59 -6.36
N ARG A 91 -0.25 10.20 -7.26
CA ARG A 91 1.17 9.92 -7.50
C ARG A 91 1.94 11.22 -7.45
N TYR A 92 2.99 11.24 -6.65
CA TYR A 92 3.86 12.39 -6.51
C TYR A 92 5.30 11.98 -6.79
N GLU A 93 6.01 12.81 -7.54
CA GLU A 93 7.46 12.71 -7.63
C GLU A 93 8.06 13.55 -6.50
N VAL A 94 8.97 12.93 -5.75
CA VAL A 94 9.66 13.59 -4.64
C VAL A 94 11.16 13.48 -4.85
N PRO A 95 11.96 14.53 -4.50
CA PRO A 95 13.40 14.51 -4.72
C PRO A 95 14.13 13.43 -3.92
N LEU A 96 13.60 13.12 -2.74
CA LEU A 96 14.17 12.14 -1.84
C LEU A 96 13.09 11.44 -1.03
N ALA A 97 13.18 10.13 -0.94
CA ALA A 97 12.33 9.33 -0.08
C ALA A 97 13.13 8.23 0.61
N VAL A 98 12.71 7.83 1.81
CA VAL A 98 13.25 6.70 2.56
C VAL A 98 12.18 5.67 2.81
N LYS A 99 12.60 4.39 2.93
CA LYS A 99 11.68 3.33 3.33
C LYS A 99 11.21 3.54 4.76
N ARG A 100 9.91 3.40 4.97
CA ARG A 100 9.29 3.52 6.31
C ARG A 100 9.93 2.58 7.33
N THR A 101 10.36 1.39 6.91
CA THR A 101 11.04 0.41 7.77
C THR A 101 12.41 0.87 8.28
N GLY A 102 13.03 1.86 7.65
CA GLY A 102 14.30 2.45 8.10
C GLY A 102 14.13 3.53 9.16
N LEU A 103 12.92 4.08 9.31
CA LEU A 103 12.65 5.14 10.28
C LEU A 103 12.59 4.59 11.70
N GLN A 104 13.23 5.28 12.62
CA GLN A 104 13.24 4.97 14.04
C GLN A 104 12.98 6.21 14.87
N PRO A 105 12.15 6.12 15.92
CA PRO A 105 12.07 7.15 16.92
C PRO A 105 13.37 7.09 17.77
N PHE A 106 14.06 8.21 17.87
CA PHE A 106 15.28 8.34 18.65
C PHE A 106 15.27 9.66 19.41
N ARG A 107 15.19 9.59 20.76
CA ARG A 107 14.87 10.75 21.60
C ARG A 107 13.57 11.38 21.11
N ASP A 108 13.56 12.69 20.87
CA ASP A 108 12.37 13.44 20.44
C ASP A 108 12.24 13.56 18.90
N PHE A 109 13.05 12.80 18.14
CA PHE A 109 13.15 12.92 16.69
C PHE A 109 12.87 11.60 15.98
N THR A 110 12.46 11.70 14.72
CA THR A 110 12.46 10.56 13.80
C THR A 110 13.77 10.59 13.02
N VAL A 111 14.47 9.47 13.03
CA VAL A 111 15.80 9.35 12.42
C VAL A 111 15.87 8.15 11.47
N VAL A 112 16.86 8.18 10.59
CA VAL A 112 17.44 6.98 9.98
C VAL A 112 18.87 6.80 10.47
N PHE A 113 19.35 5.57 10.53
CA PHE A 113 20.77 5.31 10.79
C PHE A 113 21.51 5.26 9.46
N ALA A 114 22.18 6.36 9.12
CA ALA A 114 22.96 6.50 7.91
C ALA A 114 24.35 5.88 8.12
N GLN A 115 24.85 5.20 7.09
CA GLN A 115 26.19 4.60 7.10
C GLN A 115 27.20 5.58 6.49
N PHE A 116 28.25 5.84 7.25
CA PHE A 116 29.43 6.58 6.81
C PHE A 116 30.64 5.73 7.13
N ASP A 117 31.32 5.27 6.09
CA ASP A 117 32.40 4.29 6.18
C ASP A 117 31.97 3.06 7.02
N ASP A 118 32.64 2.82 8.14
CA ASP A 118 32.36 1.71 9.06
C ASP A 118 31.49 2.11 10.26
N THR A 119 30.92 3.32 10.25
CA THR A 119 30.11 3.85 11.36
C THR A 119 28.70 4.13 10.94
N PHE A 120 27.78 4.12 11.94
CA PHE A 120 26.39 4.51 11.75
C PHE A 120 26.11 5.77 12.57
N GLU A 121 25.47 6.74 11.91
CA GLU A 121 25.04 7.98 12.55
C GLU A 121 23.53 8.12 12.50
N ALA A 122 22.92 8.55 13.61
CA ALA A 122 21.53 8.91 13.64
C ALA A 122 21.33 10.27 12.90
N ARG A 123 20.65 10.25 11.77
CA ARG A 123 20.29 11.45 11.00
C ARG A 123 18.83 11.79 11.26
N MET A 124 18.60 12.95 11.88
CA MET A 124 17.28 13.51 12.07
C MET A 124 16.71 13.91 10.72
N LEU A 125 15.44 13.57 10.48
CA LEU A 125 14.77 13.84 9.22
C LEU A 125 13.58 14.77 9.40
N ASP A 126 13.47 15.72 8.49
CA ASP A 126 12.23 16.45 8.25
C ASP A 126 11.43 15.66 7.22
N LEU A 127 10.25 15.19 7.62
CA LEU A 127 9.43 14.29 6.84
C LEU A 127 8.25 15.03 6.19
N GLY A 128 7.93 14.62 4.96
CA GLY A 128 6.82 15.13 4.19
C GLY A 128 5.70 14.10 4.03
N ARG A 129 5.25 13.91 2.79
CA ARG A 129 4.20 12.94 2.43
C ARG A 129 4.67 11.52 2.68
N GLN A 130 3.71 10.65 2.96
CA GLN A 130 4.01 9.24 3.20
C GLN A 130 2.95 8.34 2.59
N ASP A 131 3.37 7.15 2.20
CA ASP A 131 2.52 6.01 1.89
C ASP A 131 2.88 4.82 2.80
N ASP A 132 2.40 3.62 2.47
CA ASP A 132 2.65 2.43 3.28
C ASP A 132 4.12 1.96 3.23
N THR A 133 4.87 2.35 2.22
CA THR A 133 6.24 1.87 1.95
C THR A 133 7.29 2.98 2.09
N TRP A 134 6.97 4.20 1.62
CA TRP A 134 7.91 5.29 1.48
C TRP A 134 7.48 6.53 2.23
N VAL A 135 8.46 7.30 2.67
CA VAL A 135 8.26 8.61 3.31
C VAL A 135 9.17 9.63 2.64
N GLU A 136 8.59 10.72 2.18
CA GLU A 136 9.30 11.86 1.62
C GLU A 136 10.22 12.48 2.67
N VAL A 137 11.43 12.83 2.27
CA VAL A 137 12.40 13.54 3.10
C VAL A 137 12.55 14.96 2.59
N LEU A 138 12.17 15.93 3.42
CA LEU A 138 12.28 17.35 3.13
C LEU A 138 13.63 17.91 3.55
N GLY A 139 14.30 17.28 4.53
CA GLY A 139 15.59 17.68 5.05
C GLY A 139 16.24 16.62 5.92
N GLY A 140 17.54 16.79 6.21
CA GLY A 140 18.29 15.91 7.12
C GLY A 140 19.05 14.76 6.44
N LEU A 141 18.81 14.49 5.16
CA LEU A 141 19.52 13.45 4.41
C LEU A 141 19.84 13.94 2.99
N THR A 142 20.96 13.49 2.44
CA THR A 142 21.34 13.77 1.06
C THR A 142 21.07 12.57 0.16
N PRO A 143 20.76 12.79 -1.14
CA PRO A 143 20.62 11.71 -2.11
C PRO A 143 21.83 10.77 -2.11
N ALA A 144 21.60 9.48 -2.39
CA ALA A 144 22.61 8.42 -2.40
C ALA A 144 23.23 8.05 -1.03
N THR A 145 22.78 8.65 0.07
CA THR A 145 23.19 8.20 1.41
C THR A 145 22.68 6.78 1.67
N ARG A 146 23.59 5.90 2.09
CA ARG A 146 23.21 4.55 2.55
C ARG A 146 22.63 4.63 3.94
N TYR A 147 21.54 3.93 4.19
CA TYR A 147 20.92 3.87 5.51
C TYR A 147 20.31 2.48 5.76
N VAL A 148 20.14 2.16 7.03
CA VAL A 148 19.67 0.84 7.45
C VAL A 148 18.15 0.76 7.32
N THR A 149 17.64 -0.26 6.62
CA THR A 149 16.20 -0.49 6.43
C THR A 149 15.67 -1.74 7.13
N VAL A 150 16.57 -2.61 7.60
CA VAL A 150 16.23 -3.87 8.27
C VAL A 150 17.00 -3.92 9.58
N ASN A 151 16.31 -4.30 10.66
CA ASN A 151 16.89 -4.40 12.01
C ASN A 151 17.53 -3.10 12.55
N SER A 152 17.06 -1.94 12.08
CA SER A 152 17.56 -0.62 12.52
C SER A 152 17.43 -0.39 14.04
N TYR A 153 16.51 -1.08 14.71
CA TYR A 153 16.35 -1.06 16.16
C TYR A 153 17.58 -1.59 16.92
N LEU A 154 18.38 -2.50 16.31
CA LEU A 154 19.61 -3.01 16.93
C LEU A 154 20.66 -1.91 17.05
N ILE A 155 20.81 -1.08 16.01
CA ILE A 155 21.73 0.06 16.02
C ILE A 155 21.28 1.10 17.04
N LYS A 156 19.97 1.35 17.11
CA LYS A 156 19.40 2.23 18.14
C LYS A 156 19.80 1.76 19.55
N ALA A 157 19.57 0.48 19.85
CA ALA A 157 19.89 -0.11 21.14
C ALA A 157 21.39 -0.03 21.49
N ASP A 158 22.26 -0.19 20.52
CA ASP A 158 23.73 -0.10 20.71
C ASP A 158 24.16 1.33 21.01
N ILE A 159 23.63 2.31 20.28
CA ILE A 159 23.89 3.75 20.50
C ILE A 159 23.38 4.18 21.88
N GLU A 160 22.17 3.77 22.27
CA GLU A 160 21.62 4.10 23.59
C GLU A 160 22.44 3.50 24.73
N LYS A 161 22.93 2.27 24.56
CA LYS A 161 23.78 1.59 25.53
C LYS A 161 25.16 2.26 25.67
N SER A 162 25.76 2.66 24.55
CA SER A 162 27.05 3.34 24.58
C SER A 162 26.96 4.75 25.19
N GLY A 163 25.86 5.47 24.94
CA GLY A 163 25.58 6.77 25.55
C GLY A 163 25.40 6.70 27.07
N ALA A 164 24.72 5.67 27.56
CA ALA A 164 24.53 5.45 29.01
C ALA A 164 25.82 5.09 29.76
N ALA A 165 26.84 4.59 29.05
CA ALA A 165 28.12 4.22 29.66
C ALA A 165 29.06 5.42 29.91
N HIS A 166 28.75 6.60 29.40
CA HIS A 166 29.57 7.82 29.54
C HIS A 166 29.03 8.81 30.59
N ASP A 167 27.91 8.51 31.24
CA ASP A 167 27.27 9.35 32.29
C ASP A 167 27.60 8.90 33.74
N HIS A 168 28.75 8.22 33.95
CA HIS A 168 29.23 7.85 35.28
C HIS A 168 30.57 8.48 35.62
#